data_ad165c7919948eb46c5218e13aee9ffd
#
_entry.id   ad165c7919948eb46c5218e13aee9ffd
#
_cell.length_a   1.000
_cell.length_b   1.000
_cell.length_c   1.000
_cell.angle_alpha   90.00
_cell.angle_beta   90.00
_cell.angle_gamma   90.00
#
_symmetry.space_group_name_H-M   'P 1'
#
loop_
_entity.id
_entity.type
_entity.pdbx_description
1 polymer ?
#
loop_
_entity_poly.entity_id
_entity_poly.type
_entity_poly.pdbx_seq_one_letter_code
_entity_poly.pdbx_strand_id
1 'polypeptide(L)'
;MARGKALIFSAPSGSGKTTIVHHLTKVFPNLGFSISASTRDKRGRTEENGKDYYFLNPEEFKAKIDNDEFIEWEEVYEGNYYGTLKSEIQRIWDGGNHVIFDVDVKGGINLKNYFGDDALAIFVKVPDIEVLQQRLKDRNTETDDSLSR
;
A
#
# COMPACT_ATOMS: atom_id res chain seq x y z
N MET A 1 -5.92 -2.60 -24.56
CA MET A 1 -5.32 -2.31 -23.26
C MET A 1 -6.17 -2.92 -22.15
N ALA A 2 -5.59 -3.79 -21.38
CA ALA A 2 -6.34 -4.44 -20.33
C ALA A 2 -6.64 -3.45 -19.20
N ARG A 3 -7.82 -3.52 -18.66
CA ARG A 3 -8.22 -2.73 -17.52
C ARG A 3 -8.86 -3.64 -16.47
N GLY A 4 -8.26 -3.71 -15.32
CA GLY A 4 -8.77 -4.51 -14.22
C GLY A 4 -9.51 -3.66 -13.19
N LYS A 5 -9.73 -4.26 -12.05
CA LYS A 5 -10.35 -3.60 -10.92
C LYS A 5 -9.30 -3.35 -9.86
N ALA A 6 -9.67 -2.61 -8.83
CA ALA A 6 -8.79 -2.31 -7.71
C ALA A 6 -9.46 -2.69 -6.40
N LEU A 7 -8.70 -3.36 -5.52
CA LEU A 7 -9.14 -3.65 -4.16
C LEU A 7 -8.29 -2.79 -3.24
N ILE A 8 -8.92 -1.93 -2.48
CA ILE A 8 -8.21 -0.97 -1.62
C ILE A 8 -8.47 -1.32 -0.17
N PHE A 9 -7.43 -1.82 0.50
CA PHE A 9 -7.51 -2.11 1.92
C PHE A 9 -6.87 -0.96 2.68
N SER A 10 -7.60 -0.37 3.60
CA SER A 10 -7.07 0.70 4.44
C SER A 10 -7.46 0.46 5.89
N ALA A 11 -6.62 0.86 6.81
CA ALA A 11 -6.87 0.66 8.22
C ALA A 11 -5.81 1.33 9.08
N PRO A 12 -6.10 1.54 10.37
CA PRO A 12 -5.07 1.97 11.31
C PRO A 12 -4.01 0.87 11.49
N SER A 13 -2.83 1.26 11.94
CA SER A 13 -1.77 0.31 12.26
C SER A 13 -2.24 -0.68 13.33
N GLY A 14 -1.78 -1.93 13.22
CA GLY A 14 -2.12 -2.95 14.19
C GLY A 14 -3.45 -3.63 13.98
N SER A 15 -4.13 -3.32 12.88
CA SER A 15 -5.45 -3.89 12.59
C SER A 15 -5.41 -5.28 11.96
N GLY A 16 -4.24 -5.73 11.51
CA GLY A 16 -4.11 -7.00 10.79
C GLY A 16 -4.25 -6.87 9.28
N LYS A 17 -4.34 -5.65 8.78
CA LYS A 17 -4.54 -5.37 7.36
C LYS A 17 -3.48 -6.00 6.46
N THR A 18 -2.20 -5.83 6.80
CA THR A 18 -1.10 -6.34 5.99
C THR A 18 -1.14 -7.86 5.89
N THR A 19 -1.47 -8.54 6.97
CA THR A 19 -1.61 -10.00 6.99
C THR A 19 -2.72 -10.44 6.06
N ILE A 20 -3.86 -9.73 6.08
CA ILE A 20 -5.00 -10.03 5.22
C ILE A 20 -4.61 -9.86 3.75
N VAL A 21 -3.98 -8.74 3.42
CA VAL A 21 -3.58 -8.44 2.05
C VAL A 21 -2.60 -9.50 1.52
N HIS A 22 -1.59 -9.86 2.31
CA HIS A 22 -0.63 -10.87 1.89
C HIS A 22 -1.28 -12.23 1.69
N HIS A 23 -2.23 -12.59 2.55
CA HIS A 23 -2.96 -13.85 2.43
C HIS A 23 -3.74 -13.88 1.10
N LEU A 24 -4.43 -12.79 0.80
CA LEU A 24 -5.23 -12.72 -0.43
C LEU A 24 -4.37 -12.84 -1.69
N THR A 25 -3.19 -12.24 -1.69
CA THR A 25 -2.31 -12.35 -2.86
C THR A 25 -1.78 -13.77 -3.05
N LYS A 26 -1.71 -14.57 -1.97
CA LYS A 26 -1.31 -15.97 -2.08
C LYS A 26 -2.45 -16.84 -2.59
N VAL A 27 -3.67 -16.58 -2.13
CA VAL A 27 -4.83 -17.39 -2.48
C VAL A 27 -5.35 -17.08 -3.88
N PHE A 28 -5.29 -15.82 -4.27
CA PHE A 28 -5.82 -15.38 -5.56
C PHE A 28 -4.68 -14.90 -6.46
N PRO A 29 -4.20 -15.76 -7.36
CA PRO A 29 -3.04 -15.40 -8.22
C PRO A 29 -3.34 -14.28 -9.21
N ASN A 30 -4.60 -13.91 -9.38
CA ASN A 30 -4.99 -12.82 -10.27
C ASN A 30 -4.98 -11.45 -9.55
N LEU A 31 -4.43 -11.38 -8.33
CA LEU A 31 -4.25 -10.12 -7.63
C LEU A 31 -2.78 -9.73 -7.66
N GLY A 32 -2.50 -8.52 -8.11
CA GLY A 32 -1.15 -7.97 -8.10
C GLY A 32 -1.03 -6.88 -7.05
N PHE A 33 -0.03 -6.99 -6.20
CA PHE A 33 0.19 -6.00 -5.14
C PHE A 33 0.83 -4.74 -5.72
N SER A 34 0.27 -3.58 -5.39
CA SER A 34 0.80 -2.31 -5.87
C SER A 34 1.99 -1.88 -5.01
N ILE A 35 3.13 -1.69 -5.65
CA ILE A 35 4.35 -1.24 -4.99
C ILE A 35 4.38 0.29 -5.01
N SER A 36 4.47 0.89 -3.82
CA SER A 36 4.47 2.34 -3.70
C SER A 36 5.84 2.93 -4.01
N ALA A 37 5.86 4.18 -4.49
CA ALA A 37 7.08 4.95 -4.64
C ALA A 37 7.33 5.70 -3.34
N SER A 38 8.59 5.88 -2.97
CA SER A 38 8.96 6.55 -1.74
C SER A 38 10.31 7.26 -1.88
N THR A 39 10.47 8.37 -1.18
CA THR A 39 11.78 9.04 -1.12
C THR A 39 12.56 8.61 0.12
N ARG A 40 12.01 7.72 0.92
CA ARG A 40 12.68 7.21 2.10
C ARG A 40 13.90 6.36 1.74
N ASP A 41 14.96 6.47 2.52
CA ASP A 41 16.14 5.64 2.31
C ASP A 41 15.87 4.18 2.67
N LYS A 42 16.62 3.28 2.09
CA LYS A 42 16.49 1.85 2.36
C LYS A 42 16.83 1.44 3.77
N ARG A 43 17.31 2.27 4.61
CA ARG A 43 17.59 2.00 6.03
C ARG A 43 18.51 0.82 6.34
N GLY A 44 19.38 0.45 5.42
CA GLY A 44 20.32 -0.63 5.66
C GLY A 44 19.69 -2.00 5.85
N ARG A 45 18.47 -2.19 5.40
CA ARG A 45 17.75 -3.45 5.52
C ARG A 45 17.80 -4.19 4.21
N THR A 46 17.08 -5.32 4.16
CA THR A 46 16.96 -6.11 2.95
C THR A 46 15.94 -5.56 1.98
N GLU A 47 15.52 -4.31 2.15
CA GLU A 47 14.57 -3.68 1.23
C GLU A 47 15.17 -3.54 -0.16
N GLU A 48 14.37 -3.85 -1.16
CA GLU A 48 14.82 -3.81 -2.54
C GLU A 48 13.98 -2.88 -3.38
N ASN A 49 14.66 -2.16 -4.28
CA ASN A 49 13.98 -1.29 -5.22
C ASN A 49 13.14 -2.13 -6.19
N GLY A 50 11.89 -1.75 -6.37
CA GLY A 50 10.99 -2.49 -7.27
C GLY A 50 10.33 -3.70 -6.62
N LYS A 51 10.59 -3.94 -5.35
CA LYS A 51 9.98 -5.06 -4.62
C LYS A 51 9.25 -4.55 -3.38
N ASP A 52 9.96 -3.83 -2.50
CA ASP A 52 9.35 -3.26 -1.30
C ASP A 52 8.81 -1.87 -1.61
N TYR A 53 9.60 -1.09 -2.33
CA TYR A 53 9.22 0.25 -2.77
C TYR A 53 9.96 0.55 -4.07
N TYR A 54 9.50 1.54 -4.80
CA TYR A 54 10.30 2.19 -5.82
C TYR A 54 10.98 3.36 -5.11
N PHE A 55 12.27 3.24 -4.86
CA PHE A 55 13.01 4.28 -4.13
C PHE A 55 13.45 5.38 -5.09
N LEU A 56 13.02 6.60 -4.83
CA LEU A 56 13.32 7.76 -5.66
C LEU A 56 13.96 8.83 -4.80
N ASN A 57 14.79 9.68 -5.39
CA ASN A 57 15.23 10.87 -4.66
C ASN A 57 14.13 11.94 -4.74
N PRO A 58 14.18 12.99 -3.90
CA PRO A 58 13.13 14.00 -3.91
C PRO A 58 12.94 14.70 -5.25
N GLU A 59 14.02 14.93 -5.99
CA GLU A 59 13.92 15.59 -7.28
C GLU A 59 13.20 14.69 -8.28
N GLU A 60 13.50 13.40 -8.30
CA GLU A 60 12.83 12.46 -9.17
C GLU A 60 11.34 12.35 -8.83
N PHE A 61 11.02 12.33 -7.54
CA PHE A 61 9.64 12.25 -7.10
C PHE A 61 8.86 13.48 -7.56
N LYS A 62 9.44 14.66 -7.36
CA LYS A 62 8.79 15.93 -7.77
C LYS A 62 8.62 16.02 -9.27
N ALA A 63 9.59 15.56 -10.03
CA ALA A 63 9.47 15.55 -11.49
C ALA A 63 8.30 14.68 -11.94
N LYS A 64 8.08 13.55 -11.27
CA LYS A 64 6.96 12.69 -11.60
C LYS A 64 5.62 13.29 -11.22
N ILE A 65 5.59 14.07 -10.13
CA ILE A 65 4.38 14.83 -9.78
C ILE A 65 4.06 15.82 -10.90
N ASP A 66 5.07 16.59 -11.34
CA ASP A 66 4.89 17.60 -12.36
C ASP A 66 4.45 17.01 -13.69
N ASN A 67 4.87 15.78 -13.98
CA ASN A 67 4.48 15.07 -15.20
C ASN A 67 3.17 14.28 -15.04
N ASP A 68 2.48 14.45 -13.92
CA ASP A 68 1.21 13.77 -13.64
C ASP A 68 1.30 12.25 -13.71
N GLU A 69 2.39 11.71 -13.19
CA GLU A 69 2.62 10.26 -13.19
C GLU A 69 2.08 9.55 -11.96
N PHE A 70 1.58 10.26 -10.96
CA PHE A 70 1.01 9.67 -9.77
C PHE A 70 -0.51 9.67 -9.78
N ILE A 71 -1.10 8.58 -9.27
CA ILE A 71 -2.53 8.54 -8.99
C ILE A 71 -2.82 9.36 -7.74
N GLU A 72 -1.96 9.20 -6.73
CA GLU A 72 -2.04 9.97 -5.51
C GLU A 72 -0.65 9.99 -4.88
N TRP A 73 -0.38 11.00 -4.08
CA TRP A 73 0.87 11.10 -3.34
C TRP A 73 0.65 11.97 -2.13
N GLU A 74 1.51 11.82 -1.13
CA GLU A 74 1.45 12.67 0.05
C GLU A 74 2.84 12.82 0.67
N GLU A 75 3.04 13.94 1.35
CA GLU A 75 4.24 14.17 2.12
C GLU A 75 3.93 13.74 3.56
N VAL A 76 4.50 12.63 3.98
CA VAL A 76 4.22 12.04 5.29
C VAL A 76 4.99 12.75 6.39
N TYR A 77 6.29 13.03 6.11
CA TYR A 77 7.13 13.83 6.97
C TYR A 77 7.81 14.84 6.08
N GLU A 78 8.32 15.91 6.66
CA GLU A 78 9.01 16.92 5.87
C GLU A 78 10.09 16.31 4.98
N GLY A 79 9.94 16.47 3.68
CA GLY A 79 10.86 15.91 2.71
C GLY A 79 10.69 14.45 2.38
N ASN A 80 9.77 13.76 3.04
CA ASN A 80 9.51 12.34 2.77
C ASN A 80 8.17 12.14 2.11
N TYR A 81 8.18 11.64 0.90
CA TYR A 81 7.00 11.47 0.08
C TYR A 81 6.69 10.00 -0.16
N TYR A 82 5.42 9.69 -0.31
CA TYR A 82 4.95 8.38 -0.71
C TYR A 82 3.88 8.57 -1.77
N GLY A 83 3.79 7.66 -2.71
CA GLY A 83 2.75 7.75 -3.73
C GLY A 83 2.57 6.49 -4.53
N THR A 84 1.52 6.49 -5.34
CA THR A 84 1.17 5.38 -6.21
C THR A 84 1.31 5.82 -7.66
N LEU A 85 2.21 5.17 -8.39
CA LEU A 85 2.47 5.50 -9.78
C LEU A 85 1.40 4.90 -10.70
N LYS A 86 0.97 5.66 -11.68
CA LYS A 86 0.02 5.17 -12.69
C LYS A 86 0.61 3.98 -13.45
N SER A 87 1.92 4.01 -13.69
CA SER A 87 2.60 2.94 -14.41
C SER A 87 2.56 1.62 -13.65
N GLU A 88 2.53 1.67 -12.32
CA GLU A 88 2.45 0.46 -11.51
C GLU A 88 1.12 -0.24 -11.73
N ILE A 89 0.04 0.52 -11.75
CA ILE A 89 -1.29 -0.03 -11.97
C ILE A 89 -1.41 -0.61 -13.37
N GLN A 90 -0.90 0.12 -14.36
CA GLN A 90 -0.94 -0.34 -15.74
C GLN A 90 -0.15 -1.65 -15.91
N ARG A 91 1.00 -1.76 -15.25
CA ARG A 91 1.81 -2.98 -15.27
C ARG A 91 1.01 -4.18 -14.77
N ILE A 92 0.28 -4.01 -13.67
CA ILE A 92 -0.51 -5.09 -13.06
C ILE A 92 -1.68 -5.45 -13.97
N TRP A 93 -2.39 -4.46 -14.47
CA TRP A 93 -3.52 -4.70 -15.36
C TRP A 93 -3.09 -5.33 -16.69
N ASP A 94 -1.97 -4.91 -17.25
CA ASP A 94 -1.45 -5.47 -18.50
C ASP A 94 -1.06 -6.94 -18.33
N GLY A 95 -0.72 -7.35 -17.12
CA GLY A 95 -0.45 -8.75 -16.80
C GLY A 95 -1.71 -9.58 -16.62
N GLY A 96 -2.88 -8.98 -16.82
CA GLY A 96 -4.15 -9.69 -16.67
C GLY A 96 -4.65 -9.77 -15.24
N ASN A 97 -4.07 -9.00 -14.33
CA ASN A 97 -4.40 -9.06 -12.91
C ASN A 97 -5.19 -7.84 -12.45
N HIS A 98 -5.86 -7.97 -11.31
CA HIS A 98 -6.47 -6.85 -10.61
C HIS A 98 -5.46 -6.34 -9.60
N VAL A 99 -5.52 -5.07 -9.24
CA VAL A 99 -4.57 -4.48 -8.30
C VAL A 99 -5.13 -4.52 -6.89
N ILE A 100 -4.26 -4.81 -5.91
CA ILE A 100 -4.63 -4.75 -4.50
C ILE A 100 -3.69 -3.77 -3.79
N PHE A 101 -4.26 -2.92 -2.95
CA PHE A 101 -3.54 -1.90 -2.19
C PHE A 101 -3.59 -2.13 -0.70
N ASP A 102 -2.50 -1.80 -0.03
CA ASP A 102 -2.40 -1.81 1.42
C ASP A 102 -1.94 -0.39 1.80
N VAL A 103 -2.88 0.46 2.16
CA VAL A 103 -2.63 1.89 2.38
C VAL A 103 -3.26 2.40 3.67
N ASP A 104 -2.89 3.62 4.07
CA ASP A 104 -3.55 4.27 5.20
C ASP A 104 -4.93 4.79 4.76
N VAL A 105 -5.68 5.34 5.69
CA VAL A 105 -7.05 5.79 5.41
C VAL A 105 -7.06 6.90 4.37
N LYS A 106 -6.15 7.86 4.47
CA LYS A 106 -6.09 8.97 3.52
C LYS A 106 -5.77 8.49 2.11
N GLY A 107 -4.78 7.60 1.99
CA GLY A 107 -4.44 7.00 0.70
C GLY A 107 -5.60 6.21 0.12
N GLY A 108 -6.31 5.48 0.97
CA GLY A 108 -7.49 4.73 0.54
C GLY A 108 -8.59 5.62 -0.03
N ILE A 109 -8.85 6.74 0.61
CA ILE A 109 -9.84 7.69 0.12
C ILE A 109 -9.43 8.26 -1.23
N ASN A 110 -8.16 8.65 -1.36
CA ASN A 110 -7.65 9.22 -2.61
C ASN A 110 -7.72 8.21 -3.76
N LEU A 111 -7.38 6.96 -3.48
CA LEU A 111 -7.45 5.90 -4.50
C LEU A 111 -8.88 5.61 -4.91
N LYS A 112 -9.80 5.55 -3.95
CA LYS A 112 -11.20 5.31 -4.26
C LYS A 112 -11.78 6.43 -5.12
N ASN A 113 -11.42 7.66 -4.83
CA ASN A 113 -11.86 8.80 -5.63
C ASN A 113 -11.33 8.72 -7.06
N TYR A 114 -10.10 8.26 -7.22
CA TYR A 114 -9.51 8.12 -8.54
C TYR A 114 -10.16 7.02 -9.37
N PHE A 115 -10.32 5.83 -8.78
CA PHE A 115 -10.85 4.68 -9.51
C PHE A 115 -12.37 4.66 -9.62
N GLY A 116 -13.06 5.33 -8.70
CA GLY A 116 -14.53 5.36 -8.72
C GLY A 116 -15.13 3.97 -8.64
N ASP A 117 -15.98 3.65 -9.59
CA ASP A 117 -16.71 2.38 -9.59
C ASP A 117 -15.83 1.17 -9.93
N ASP A 118 -14.61 1.39 -10.41
CA ASP A 118 -13.68 0.30 -10.71
C ASP A 118 -12.97 -0.20 -9.46
N ALA A 119 -13.22 0.40 -8.30
CA ALA A 119 -12.56 0.01 -7.06
C ALA A 119 -13.56 -0.37 -5.97
N LEU A 120 -13.16 -1.36 -5.17
CA LEU A 120 -13.85 -1.71 -3.95
C LEU A 120 -12.93 -1.31 -2.80
N ALA A 121 -13.40 -0.41 -1.95
CA ALA A 121 -12.62 0.05 -0.79
C ALA A 121 -13.09 -0.72 0.44
N ILE A 122 -12.15 -1.32 1.15
CA ILE A 122 -12.43 -2.12 2.33
C ILE A 122 -11.66 -1.50 3.50
N PHE A 123 -12.40 -1.07 4.52
CA PHE A 123 -11.79 -0.55 5.73
C PHE A 123 -11.72 -1.64 6.78
N VAL A 124 -10.51 -2.02 7.17
CA VAL A 124 -10.34 -3.06 8.18
C VAL A 124 -10.45 -2.40 9.54
N LYS A 125 -11.51 -2.74 10.26
CA LYS A 125 -11.84 -2.10 11.52
C LYS A 125 -11.51 -2.99 12.70
N VAL A 126 -10.90 -2.41 13.71
CA VAL A 126 -10.69 -3.11 14.97
C VAL A 126 -11.94 -2.84 15.82
N PRO A 127 -12.58 -3.88 16.35
CA PRO A 127 -13.85 -3.71 17.09
C PRO A 127 -13.78 -2.72 18.25
N ASP A 128 -12.67 -2.73 18.99
CA ASP A 128 -12.48 -1.76 20.06
C ASP A 128 -10.99 -1.62 20.38
N ILE A 129 -10.68 -0.66 21.23
CA ILE A 129 -9.30 -0.34 21.59
C ILE A 129 -8.64 -1.48 22.37
N GLU A 130 -9.40 -2.24 23.13
CA GLU A 130 -8.85 -3.34 23.91
C GLU A 130 -8.32 -4.45 23.00
N VAL A 131 -9.05 -4.73 21.94
CA VAL A 131 -8.63 -5.72 20.95
C VAL A 131 -7.33 -5.27 20.27
N LEU A 132 -7.25 -4.00 19.93
CA LEU A 132 -6.05 -3.46 19.32
C LEU A 132 -4.86 -3.53 20.29
N GLN A 133 -5.08 -3.17 21.56
CA GLN A 133 -4.04 -3.25 22.57
C GLN A 133 -3.56 -4.68 22.75
N GLN A 134 -4.47 -5.65 22.75
CA GLN A 134 -4.11 -7.04 22.88
C GLN A 134 -3.27 -7.54 21.71
N ARG A 135 -3.64 -7.15 20.50
CA ARG A 135 -2.88 -7.52 19.30
C ARG A 135 -1.46 -6.96 19.34
N LEU A 136 -1.32 -5.71 19.75
CA LEU A 136 0.00 -5.09 19.87
C LEU A 136 0.85 -5.75 20.95
N LYS A 137 0.21 -6.18 22.07
CA LYS A 137 0.90 -6.89 23.11
C LYS A 137 1.39 -8.25 22.65
N ASP A 138 0.53 -8.99 21.98
CA ASP A 138 0.86 -10.32 21.48
C ASP A 138 2.05 -10.26 20.54
N ARG A 139 2.16 -9.18 19.79
CA ARG A 139 3.27 -9.01 18.91
C ARG A 139 4.57 -8.87 19.68
N ASN A 140 4.59 -8.19 20.79
CA ASN A 140 5.79 -8.03 21.58
C ASN A 140 6.18 -9.31 22.30
N THR A 141 5.20 -10.07 22.77
CA THR A 141 5.48 -11.31 23.49
C THR A 141 5.89 -12.45 22.59
N GLU A 142 5.56 -12.36 21.30
CA GLU A 142 5.92 -13.41 20.38
C GLU A 142 7.14 -13.03 19.59
N THR A 143 8.09 -12.34 20.23
CA THR A 143 9.31 -11.87 19.62
C THR A 143 9.02 -11.01 18.42
N ASP A 144 7.89 -10.40 18.44
CA ASP A 144 7.43 -9.48 17.47
C ASP A 144 7.16 -10.04 16.12
N ASP A 145 7.16 -11.32 16.02
CA ASP A 145 6.84 -11.92 14.78
C ASP A 145 5.41 -11.75 14.45
N SER A 146 4.62 -11.92 15.43
CA SER A 146 3.20 -11.87 15.25
C SER A 146 2.75 -10.50 14.95
N LEU A 147 3.62 -9.57 15.10
CA LEU A 147 3.23 -8.29 14.97
C LEU A 147 3.03 -7.90 13.64
N SER A 148 3.42 -8.63 12.79
CA SER A 148 3.21 -8.34 11.42
C SER A 148 1.75 -8.10 11.08
N ARG A 149 0.95 -8.20 12.05
CA ARG A 149 -0.42 -7.91 11.75
C ARG A 149 -0.73 -6.50 11.51
#